data_99f456ca56099adfa9854c9651aadf3a
#
_entry.id   99f456ca56099adfa9854c9651aadf3a
#
_cell.length_a   1.000
_cell.length_b   1.000
_cell.length_c   1.000
_cell.angle_alpha   90.00
_cell.angle_beta   90.00
_cell.angle_gamma   90.00
#
_symmetry.space_group_name_H-M   'P 1'
#
loop_
_entity.id
_entity.type
_entity.pdbx_description
1 polymer ?
#
loop_
_entity_poly.entity_id
_entity_poly.type
_entity_poly.pdbx_seq_one_letter_code
_entity_poly.pdbx_strand_id
1 'polypeptide(L)'
;MVRLGIGLYGIDPFTNQMLHNVTTLKTTILQIHDVPADETVGYSRKGVLNRNSRIAALPIGYADGLNRHLGNGKGYCLVNGQKAPYVGNICMDVCMIDVTDIDCKEGDKAIIFGDELPVTVLSDILDTIPYEILTSVSERVKRVYYQD
;
A
#
# COMPACT_ATOMS: atom_id res chain seq x y z
N MET A 1 -1.24 19.64 -31.64
CA MET A 1 -0.51 19.31 -30.39
C MET A 1 -1.35 18.32 -29.61
N VAL A 2 -0.81 17.18 -29.23
CA VAL A 2 -1.52 16.15 -28.45
C VAL A 2 -0.83 16.06 -27.08
N ARG A 3 -1.62 15.92 -26.01
CA ARG A 3 -1.12 15.67 -24.66
C ARG A 3 -1.39 14.21 -24.31
N LEU A 4 -0.32 13.44 -24.20
CA LEU A 4 -0.42 12.09 -23.63
C LEU A 4 -0.55 12.22 -22.12
N GLY A 5 -1.73 11.94 -21.62
CA GLY A 5 -2.03 12.02 -20.19
C GLY A 5 -1.68 10.74 -19.45
N ILE A 6 -2.67 10.20 -18.70
CA ILE A 6 -2.52 9.01 -17.85
C ILE A 6 -2.09 7.75 -18.63
N GLY A 7 -2.31 7.73 -19.95
CA GLY A 7 -1.83 6.66 -20.83
C GLY A 7 -0.32 6.42 -20.77
N LEU A 8 0.50 7.44 -20.47
CA LEU A 8 1.94 7.28 -20.22
C LEU A 8 2.24 6.49 -18.95
N TYR A 9 1.29 6.41 -18.03
CA TYR A 9 1.38 5.63 -16.81
C TYR A 9 0.69 4.27 -16.93
N GLY A 10 0.34 3.88 -18.18
CA GLY A 10 -0.25 2.60 -18.49
C GLY A 10 -1.71 2.43 -18.10
N ILE A 11 -2.47 3.53 -18.06
CA ILE A 11 -3.89 3.52 -17.68
C ILE A 11 -4.71 4.11 -18.82
N ASP A 12 -5.79 3.43 -19.19
CA ASP A 12 -6.76 3.93 -20.17
C ASP A 12 -7.55 5.11 -19.57
N PRO A 13 -7.53 6.30 -20.21
CA PRO A 13 -8.19 7.48 -19.68
C PRO A 13 -9.74 7.43 -19.72
N PHE A 14 -10.31 6.49 -20.49
CA PHE A 14 -11.77 6.39 -20.67
C PHE A 14 -12.37 5.30 -19.78
N THR A 15 -11.67 4.15 -19.68
CA THR A 15 -12.18 2.99 -18.95
C THR A 15 -11.57 2.85 -17.56
N ASN A 16 -10.54 3.65 -17.25
CA ASN A 16 -9.73 3.55 -16.03
C ASN A 16 -9.09 2.16 -15.81
N GLN A 17 -8.95 1.39 -16.89
CA GLN A 17 -8.33 0.07 -16.85
C GLN A 17 -6.81 0.15 -17.05
N MET A 18 -6.08 -0.77 -16.43
CA MET A 18 -4.66 -0.93 -16.71
C MET A 18 -4.44 -1.46 -18.11
N LEU A 19 -3.64 -0.71 -18.89
CA LEU A 19 -3.13 -1.14 -20.22
C LEU A 19 -1.83 -1.93 -20.04
N HIS A 20 -0.90 -1.34 -19.31
CA HIS A 20 0.40 -1.92 -19.01
C HIS A 20 0.97 -1.27 -17.74
N ASN A 21 1.45 -2.07 -16.80
CA ASN A 21 2.03 -1.51 -15.59
C ASN A 21 3.43 -0.95 -15.87
N VAL A 22 3.62 0.33 -15.59
CA VAL A 22 4.92 1.02 -15.76
C VAL A 22 5.56 1.44 -14.44
N THR A 23 4.84 1.27 -13.33
CA THR A 23 5.29 1.76 -12.01
C THR A 23 4.88 0.82 -10.90
N THR A 24 5.82 0.45 -10.05
CA THR A 24 5.56 -0.35 -8.85
C THR A 24 6.08 0.37 -7.61
N LEU A 25 5.22 0.59 -6.62
CA LEU A 25 5.61 1.02 -5.27
C LEU A 25 5.63 -0.18 -4.34
N LYS A 26 6.79 -0.47 -3.77
CA LYS A 26 7.00 -1.58 -2.85
C LYS A 26 7.89 -1.17 -1.68
N THR A 27 7.73 -1.88 -0.58
CA THR A 27 8.55 -1.77 0.62
C THR A 27 8.89 -3.16 1.15
N THR A 28 9.47 -3.26 2.33
CA THR A 28 9.80 -4.53 2.99
C THR A 28 9.20 -4.57 4.39
N ILE A 29 8.93 -5.77 4.89
CA ILE A 29 8.54 -5.98 6.29
C ILE A 29 9.75 -5.70 7.17
N LEU A 30 9.63 -4.75 8.12
CA LEU A 30 10.67 -4.46 9.10
C LEU A 30 10.64 -5.43 10.27
N GLN A 31 9.44 -5.69 10.77
CA GLN A 31 9.25 -6.44 12.01
C GLN A 31 7.87 -7.10 12.01
N ILE A 32 7.76 -8.25 12.65
CA ILE A 32 6.48 -8.95 12.85
C ILE A 32 6.31 -9.21 14.35
N HIS A 33 5.13 -8.92 14.87
CA HIS A 33 4.74 -9.18 16.25
C HIS A 33 3.46 -10.00 16.33
N ASP A 34 3.44 -10.92 17.28
CA ASP A 34 2.21 -11.58 17.72
C ASP A 34 1.50 -10.66 18.72
N VAL A 35 0.28 -10.26 18.41
CA VAL A 35 -0.51 -9.31 19.20
C VAL A 35 -1.81 -9.98 19.64
N PRO A 36 -2.07 -10.06 20.96
CA PRO A 36 -3.33 -10.60 21.50
C PRO A 36 -4.56 -9.79 21.09
N ALA A 37 -5.73 -10.44 21.07
CA ALA A 37 -7.01 -9.81 20.67
C ALA A 37 -7.47 -8.68 21.60
N ASP A 38 -7.00 -8.64 22.84
CA ASP A 38 -7.32 -7.60 23.82
C ASP A 38 -6.41 -6.37 23.73
N GLU A 39 -5.37 -6.43 22.88
CA GLU A 39 -4.48 -5.31 22.62
C GLU A 39 -4.91 -4.52 21.38
N THR A 40 -4.34 -3.33 21.24
CA THR A 40 -4.60 -2.43 20.12
C THR A 40 -3.33 -1.99 19.43
N VAL A 41 -3.41 -1.76 18.12
CA VAL A 41 -2.28 -1.41 17.27
C VAL A 41 -2.31 0.06 16.88
N GLY A 42 -1.15 0.72 16.95
CA GLY A 42 -0.93 2.07 16.44
C GLY A 42 -1.49 3.20 17.30
N TYR A 43 -1.34 4.42 16.78
CA TYR A 43 -1.74 5.64 17.50
C TYR A 43 -3.24 5.72 17.75
N SER A 44 -3.59 6.30 18.91
CA SER A 44 -4.97 6.47 19.38
C SER A 44 -5.72 5.14 19.53
N ARG A 45 -5.02 4.04 19.63
CA ARG A 45 -5.58 2.69 19.82
C ARG A 45 -6.66 2.33 18.79
N LYS A 46 -6.51 2.80 17.53
CA LYS A 46 -7.49 2.61 16.45
C LYS A 46 -7.42 1.23 15.80
N GLY A 47 -6.28 0.55 15.85
CA GLY A 47 -6.14 -0.83 15.36
C GLY A 47 -6.70 -1.82 16.38
N VAL A 48 -8.00 -2.05 16.33
CA VAL A 48 -8.69 -3.05 17.16
C VAL A 48 -8.60 -4.40 16.50
N LEU A 49 -8.17 -5.41 17.25
CA LEU A 49 -8.03 -6.79 16.78
C LEU A 49 -9.17 -7.65 17.33
N ASN A 50 -9.77 -8.47 16.45
CA ASN A 50 -10.87 -9.38 16.83
C ASN A 50 -10.37 -10.80 17.17
N ARG A 51 -9.08 -11.05 16.98
CA ARG A 51 -8.39 -12.33 17.26
C ARG A 51 -6.92 -12.07 17.54
N ASN A 52 -6.24 -13.04 18.10
CA ASN A 52 -4.78 -13.02 18.15
C ASN A 52 -4.23 -12.92 16.72
N SER A 53 -3.41 -11.94 16.48
CA SER A 53 -2.99 -11.57 15.13
C SER A 53 -1.47 -11.41 15.03
N ARG A 54 -0.93 -11.72 13.85
CA ARG A 54 0.44 -11.36 13.47
C ARG A 54 0.42 -10.04 12.74
N ILE A 55 1.03 -9.02 13.32
CA ILE A 55 1.05 -7.66 12.78
C ILE A 55 2.46 -7.33 12.30
N ALA A 56 2.56 -6.96 11.03
CA ALA A 56 3.82 -6.54 10.44
C ALA A 56 3.91 -5.01 10.34
N ALA A 57 5.08 -4.46 10.62
CA ALA A 57 5.40 -3.05 10.45
C ALA A 57 6.10 -2.83 9.10
N LEU A 58 5.64 -1.85 8.33
CA LEU A 58 6.22 -1.43 7.06
C LEU A 58 6.80 -0.02 7.17
N PRO A 59 8.04 0.25 6.69
CA PRO A 59 8.66 1.59 6.70
C PRO A 59 8.15 2.44 5.54
N ILE A 60 6.85 2.67 5.50
CA ILE A 60 6.16 3.54 4.55
C ILE A 60 4.96 4.16 5.22
N GLY A 61 4.76 5.45 5.02
CA GLY A 61 3.65 6.18 5.59
C GLY A 61 3.16 7.31 4.68
N TYR A 62 2.33 8.22 5.24
CA TYR A 62 1.74 9.27 4.42
C TYR A 62 2.77 10.31 3.92
N ALA A 63 3.93 10.44 4.56
CA ALA A 63 5.01 11.29 4.06
C ALA A 63 5.72 10.68 2.83
N ASP A 64 5.53 9.38 2.56
CA ASP A 64 6.00 8.70 1.36
C ASP A 64 4.97 8.72 0.23
N GLY A 65 3.73 9.13 0.52
CA GLY A 65 2.62 9.13 -0.42
C GLY A 65 1.58 8.03 -0.17
N LEU A 66 1.72 7.21 0.90
CA LEU A 66 0.69 6.25 1.28
C LEU A 66 -0.47 6.97 1.96
N ASN A 67 -1.58 7.12 1.26
CA ASN A 67 -2.71 7.91 1.75
C ASN A 67 -3.27 7.35 3.07
N ARG A 68 -3.41 8.24 4.07
CA ARG A 68 -3.84 7.88 5.42
C ARG A 68 -5.25 7.28 5.47
N HIS A 69 -6.12 7.61 4.50
CA HIS A 69 -7.47 7.06 4.42
C HIS A 69 -7.52 5.57 4.04
N LEU A 70 -6.41 4.98 3.60
CA LEU A 70 -6.29 3.53 3.41
C LEU A 70 -6.20 2.76 4.73
N GLY A 71 -5.94 3.42 5.84
CA GLY A 71 -5.86 2.81 7.17
C GLY A 71 -7.18 2.25 7.68
N ASN A 72 -7.13 1.63 8.87
CA ASN A 72 -8.29 1.08 9.57
C ASN A 72 -9.07 0.04 8.75
N GLY A 73 -8.35 -0.82 8.02
CA GLY A 73 -8.93 -1.92 7.25
C GLY A 73 -9.57 -1.53 5.92
N LYS A 74 -9.52 -0.25 5.50
CA LYS A 74 -10.11 0.19 4.23
C LYS A 74 -9.29 -0.26 3.02
N GLY A 75 -7.97 -0.14 3.11
CA GLY A 75 -7.04 -0.55 2.09
C GLY A 75 -6.16 -1.73 2.53
N TYR A 76 -5.39 -2.22 1.59
CA TYR A 76 -4.46 -3.33 1.80
C TYR A 76 -3.24 -3.18 0.88
N CYS A 77 -2.18 -3.89 1.20
CA CYS A 77 -1.07 -4.18 0.29
C CYS A 77 -1.02 -5.68 -0.01
N LEU A 78 -0.13 -6.10 -0.90
CA LEU A 78 0.12 -7.52 -1.12
C LEU A 78 1.44 -7.95 -0.46
N VAL A 79 1.38 -9.06 0.25
CA VAL A 79 2.55 -9.79 0.78
C VAL A 79 2.47 -11.21 0.25
N ASN A 80 3.48 -11.66 -0.49
CA ASN A 80 3.50 -12.98 -1.13
C ASN A 80 2.22 -13.28 -1.94
N GLY A 81 1.73 -12.26 -2.70
CA GLY A 81 0.51 -12.36 -3.53
C GLY A 81 -0.82 -12.35 -2.75
N GLN A 82 -0.79 -12.24 -1.42
CA GLN A 82 -1.98 -12.25 -0.57
C GLN A 82 -2.28 -10.86 -0.01
N LYS A 83 -3.57 -10.56 0.16
CA LYS A 83 -4.03 -9.27 0.69
C LYS A 83 -3.73 -9.15 2.18
N ALA A 84 -2.92 -8.17 2.56
CA ALA A 84 -2.60 -7.79 3.92
C ALA A 84 -3.25 -6.42 4.24
N PRO A 85 -4.37 -6.37 4.96
CA PRO A 85 -5.08 -5.12 5.25
C PRO A 85 -4.27 -4.23 6.20
N TYR A 86 -4.39 -2.90 6.03
CA TYR A 86 -3.80 -1.95 6.95
C TYR A 86 -4.55 -1.93 8.29
N VAL A 87 -3.81 -2.05 9.39
CA VAL A 87 -4.36 -2.05 10.75
C VAL A 87 -4.11 -0.72 11.43
N GLY A 88 -5.16 -0.14 11.99
CA GLY A 88 -5.07 1.17 12.64
C GLY A 88 -4.75 2.31 11.67
N ASN A 89 -4.25 3.41 12.22
CA ASN A 89 -3.91 4.58 11.41
C ASN A 89 -2.57 4.40 10.71
N ILE A 90 -2.49 4.78 9.44
CA ILE A 90 -1.22 4.99 8.75
C ILE A 90 -0.54 6.21 9.36
N CYS A 91 0.71 6.05 9.78
CA CYS A 91 1.53 7.09 10.40
C CYS A 91 2.36 7.84 9.35
N MET A 92 3.21 8.77 9.78
CA MET A 92 4.04 9.57 8.89
C MET A 92 5.01 8.71 8.08
N ASP A 93 5.70 7.79 8.74
CA ASP A 93 6.83 7.02 8.19
C ASP A 93 6.64 5.52 8.30
N VAL A 94 5.53 5.06 8.88
CA VAL A 94 5.29 3.65 9.16
C VAL A 94 3.79 3.34 9.08
N CYS A 95 3.45 2.15 8.65
CA CYS A 95 2.11 1.58 8.78
C CYS A 95 2.19 0.12 9.24
N MET A 96 1.07 -0.38 9.75
CA MET A 96 0.92 -1.76 10.21
C MET A 96 -0.06 -2.49 9.31
N ILE A 97 0.22 -3.76 9.06
CA ILE A 97 -0.62 -4.66 8.27
C ILE A 97 -0.87 -5.96 9.01
N ASP A 98 -2.03 -6.55 8.81
CA ASP A 98 -2.36 -7.88 9.32
C ASP A 98 -1.81 -8.95 8.36
N VAL A 99 -0.91 -9.79 8.88
CA VAL A 99 -0.31 -10.92 8.16
C VAL A 99 -0.59 -12.25 8.86
N THR A 100 -1.65 -12.32 9.66
CA THR A 100 -1.99 -13.50 10.47
C THR A 100 -2.07 -14.78 9.67
N ASP A 101 -2.70 -14.71 8.50
CA ASP A 101 -2.93 -15.89 7.64
C ASP A 101 -1.94 -15.95 6.47
N ILE A 102 -0.87 -15.13 6.50
CA ILE A 102 0.13 -15.04 5.44
C ILE A 102 1.44 -15.63 5.94
N ASP A 103 1.97 -16.63 5.22
CA ASP A 103 3.31 -17.13 5.47
C ASP A 103 4.33 -16.10 4.95
N CYS A 104 4.90 -15.35 5.89
CA CYS A 104 5.88 -14.30 5.60
C CYS A 104 6.84 -14.08 6.77
N LYS A 105 7.95 -13.41 6.49
CA LYS A 105 9.01 -13.07 7.43
C LYS A 105 9.51 -11.64 7.23
N GLU A 106 10.29 -11.16 8.17
CA GLU A 106 11.02 -9.90 8.08
C GLU A 106 11.92 -9.89 6.85
N GLY A 107 11.92 -8.77 6.12
CA GLY A 107 12.61 -8.62 4.84
C GLY A 107 11.78 -9.00 3.61
N ASP A 108 10.64 -9.69 3.75
CA ASP A 108 9.76 -9.98 2.63
C ASP A 108 9.15 -8.69 2.06
N LYS A 109 8.83 -8.72 0.77
CA LYS A 109 8.31 -7.56 0.04
C LYS A 109 6.82 -7.36 0.32
N ALA A 110 6.44 -6.10 0.50
CA ALA A 110 5.06 -5.65 0.49
C ALA A 110 4.83 -4.74 -0.73
N ILE A 111 3.88 -5.08 -1.59
CA ILE A 111 3.53 -4.32 -2.80
C ILE A 111 2.37 -3.39 -2.46
N ILE A 112 2.60 -2.09 -2.56
CA ILE A 112 1.58 -1.07 -2.30
C ILE A 112 0.70 -0.87 -3.53
N PHE A 113 1.32 -0.76 -4.70
CA PHE A 113 0.69 -0.87 -6.02
C PHE A 113 1.72 -1.32 -7.06
N GLY A 114 1.25 -1.90 -8.15
CA GLY A 114 2.08 -2.42 -9.24
C GLY A 114 1.28 -3.34 -10.16
N ASP A 115 1.95 -4.30 -10.75
CA ASP A 115 1.33 -5.24 -11.68
C ASP A 115 0.26 -6.12 -11.00
N GLU A 116 0.60 -6.70 -9.85
CA GLU A 116 -0.30 -7.57 -9.08
C GLU A 116 -1.40 -6.79 -8.31
N LEU A 117 -1.18 -5.51 -8.03
CA LEU A 117 -2.12 -4.62 -7.36
C LEU A 117 -2.18 -3.30 -8.11
N PRO A 118 -3.04 -3.19 -9.14
CA PRO A 118 -3.16 -1.97 -9.94
C PRO A 118 -3.44 -0.72 -9.10
N VAL A 119 -2.80 0.40 -9.45
CA VAL A 119 -3.01 1.67 -8.74
C VAL A 119 -4.47 2.14 -8.78
N THR A 120 -5.23 1.70 -9.77
CA THR A 120 -6.67 1.97 -9.89
C THR A 120 -7.47 1.40 -8.72
N VAL A 121 -7.06 0.27 -8.15
CA VAL A 121 -7.68 -0.29 -6.93
C VAL A 121 -7.57 0.68 -5.76
N LEU A 122 -6.41 1.34 -5.60
CA LEU A 122 -6.23 2.32 -4.53
C LEU A 122 -7.06 3.58 -4.78
N SER A 123 -7.12 4.06 -6.04
CA SER A 123 -7.94 5.23 -6.38
C SER A 123 -9.43 4.96 -6.16
N ASP A 124 -9.91 3.76 -6.47
CA ASP A 124 -11.30 3.36 -6.22
C ASP A 124 -11.63 3.33 -4.71
N ILE A 125 -10.73 2.76 -3.89
CA ILE A 125 -10.89 2.74 -2.42
C ILE A 125 -10.92 4.17 -1.83
N LEU A 126 -10.16 5.08 -2.43
CA LEU A 126 -10.00 6.46 -1.95
C LEU A 126 -11.01 7.44 -2.57
N ASP A 127 -11.86 6.97 -3.50
CA ASP A 127 -12.78 7.79 -4.28
C ASP A 127 -12.06 8.95 -4.99
N THR A 128 -10.97 8.62 -5.70
CA THR A 128 -10.14 9.58 -6.42
C THR A 128 -9.63 9.00 -7.75
N ILE A 129 -8.71 9.69 -8.39
CA ILE A 129 -8.12 9.31 -9.67
C ILE A 129 -6.68 8.78 -9.52
N PRO A 130 -6.22 7.87 -10.40
CA PRO A 130 -4.86 7.32 -10.33
C PRO A 130 -3.75 8.37 -10.35
N TYR A 131 -3.95 9.51 -11.01
CA TYR A 131 -3.00 10.62 -11.00
C TYR A 131 -2.65 11.09 -9.60
N GLU A 132 -3.64 11.24 -8.72
CA GLU A 132 -3.41 11.71 -7.36
C GLU A 132 -2.55 10.74 -6.58
N ILE A 133 -2.78 9.43 -6.74
CA ILE A 133 -1.96 8.40 -6.11
C ILE A 133 -0.51 8.46 -6.62
N LEU A 134 -0.34 8.49 -7.94
CA LEU A 134 1.00 8.48 -8.57
C LEU A 134 1.80 9.74 -8.21
N THR A 135 1.16 10.90 -8.22
CA THR A 135 1.81 12.19 -7.92
C THR A 135 2.05 12.42 -6.43
N SER A 136 1.34 11.70 -5.55
CA SER A 136 1.54 11.78 -4.10
C SER A 136 2.82 11.08 -3.64
N VAL A 137 3.40 10.18 -4.46
CA VAL A 137 4.65 9.49 -4.10
C VAL A 137 5.78 10.50 -3.97
N SER A 138 6.25 10.67 -2.73
CA SER A 138 7.24 11.65 -2.34
C SER A 138 8.60 11.46 -3.04
N GLU A 139 9.34 12.54 -3.24
CA GLU A 139 10.70 12.50 -3.79
C GLU A 139 11.70 11.76 -2.89
N ARG A 140 11.42 11.62 -1.60
CA ARG A 140 12.24 10.85 -0.67
C ARG A 140 12.18 9.33 -0.93
N VAL A 141 11.17 8.85 -1.65
CA VAL A 141 11.08 7.45 -2.07
C VAL A 141 12.08 7.21 -3.18
N LYS A 142 13.00 6.25 -2.97
CA LYS A 142 14.03 5.92 -3.95
C LYS A 142 13.40 5.37 -5.22
N ARG A 143 13.70 6.01 -6.35
CA ARG A 143 13.28 5.57 -7.68
C ARG A 143 14.38 4.76 -8.34
N VAL A 144 14.00 3.62 -8.88
CA VAL A 144 14.88 2.74 -9.65
C VAL A 144 14.25 2.56 -11.02
N TYR A 145 15.00 2.90 -12.05
CA TYR A 145 14.56 2.80 -13.44
C TYR A 145 15.15 1.53 -14.05
N TYR A 146 14.31 0.79 -14.76
CA TYR A 146 14.73 -0.36 -15.54
C TYR A 146 14.54 -0.02 -17.03
N GLN A 147 15.47 -0.43 -17.86
CA GLN A 147 15.34 -0.48 -19.32
C GLN A 147 15.34 -1.95 -19.70
N ASP A 148 14.29 -2.38 -20.39
CA ASP A 148 14.24 -3.67 -21.05
C ASP A 148 15.01 -3.63 -22.37
#